data_2fecba35e60ca6b296268583cc7aba62
#
_entry.id   2fecba35e60ca6b296268583cc7aba62
#
_cell.length_a   1.000
_cell.length_b   1.000
_cell.length_c   1.000
_cell.angle_alpha   90.00
_cell.angle_beta   90.00
_cell.angle_gamma   90.00
#
_symmetry.space_group_name_H-M   'P 1'
#
loop_
_entity.id
_entity.type
_entity.pdbx_description
1 polymer ?
#
loop_
_entity_poly.entity_id
_entity_poly.type
_entity_poly.pdbx_seq_one_letter_code
_entity_poly.pdbx_strand_id
1 'polypeptide(L)'
;DNGTRADKFTALAFLAKVYLQQSNYLNARDAADQVIKSDKYNMNASVRAVFDNKNTNESIFEIQQNDQNNAGTANDGMATFFASLPGIGRGDVRISSSFVNSYNANDLRRIEWYYIGTGARPGNLYCGKWKSFSQNLPVVRIAEMYLLRAETNIRLGTTVGDTPENDLAEIRNPIRTNLPVITNPTLNQVLAERGFELAFEGFKIHEIKRLKQSFSNYTWNDNILVFPIPQIEVDATSGILLQNPGY
;
A
#
# COMPACT_ATOMS: atom_id res chain seq x y z
N ASP A 1 11.74 -6.87 18.38
CA ASP A 1 10.37 -6.47 18.04
C ASP A 1 10.11 -6.83 16.59
N ASN A 2 9.05 -7.52 16.36
CA ASN A 2 8.68 -8.18 15.10
C ASN A 2 7.43 -7.53 14.46
N GLY A 3 7.27 -6.22 14.53
CA GLY A 3 6.12 -5.51 13.94
C GLY A 3 4.80 -5.64 14.73
N THR A 4 4.77 -6.35 15.86
CA THR A 4 3.54 -6.56 16.66
C THR A 4 3.14 -5.36 17.49
N ARG A 5 4.06 -4.47 17.78
CA ARG A 5 3.86 -3.23 18.54
C ARG A 5 4.57 -2.07 17.87
N ALA A 6 3.95 -0.90 17.96
CA ALA A 6 4.58 0.32 17.48
C ALA A 6 5.85 0.63 18.31
N ASP A 7 6.95 0.84 17.62
CA ASP A 7 8.22 1.28 18.17
C ASP A 7 8.65 2.63 17.59
N LYS A 8 9.86 3.08 17.90
CA LYS A 8 10.45 4.30 17.33
C LYS A 8 10.44 4.32 15.81
N PHE A 9 10.74 3.19 15.16
CA PHE A 9 10.85 3.12 13.71
C PHE A 9 9.47 3.05 13.05
N THR A 10 8.49 2.45 13.72
CA THR A 10 7.07 2.58 13.34
C THR A 10 6.64 4.04 13.33
N ALA A 11 6.94 4.79 14.39
CA ALA A 11 6.62 6.21 14.46
C ALA A 11 7.32 7.02 13.35
N LEU A 12 8.60 6.76 13.09
CA LEU A 12 9.36 7.40 12.01
C LEU A 12 8.78 7.07 10.63
N ALA A 13 8.37 5.83 10.38
CA ALA A 13 7.76 5.43 9.12
C ALA A 13 6.43 6.16 8.88
N PHE A 14 5.58 6.31 9.91
CA PHE A 14 4.37 7.12 9.81
C PHE A 14 4.68 8.61 9.61
N LEU A 15 5.68 9.15 10.30
CA LEU A 15 6.11 10.54 10.09
C LEU A 15 6.59 10.78 8.66
N ALA A 16 7.37 9.85 8.09
CA ALA A 16 7.79 9.93 6.69
C ALA A 16 6.59 10.03 5.74
N LYS A 17 5.55 9.22 5.96
CA LYS A 17 4.29 9.26 5.18
C LYS A 17 3.57 10.60 5.35
N VAL A 18 3.45 11.11 6.58
CA VAL A 18 2.81 12.41 6.86
C VAL A 18 3.56 13.55 6.18
N TYR A 19 4.88 13.61 6.32
CA TYR A 19 5.71 14.62 5.65
C TYR A 19 5.61 14.54 4.14
N LEU A 20 5.54 13.34 3.56
CA LEU A 20 5.33 13.16 2.12
C LEU A 20 3.99 13.76 1.68
N GLN A 21 2.90 13.53 2.43
CA GLN A 21 1.59 14.12 2.13
C GLN A 21 1.59 15.66 2.24
N GLN A 22 2.38 16.21 3.13
CA GLN A 22 2.59 17.65 3.29
C GLN A 22 3.54 18.25 2.24
N SER A 23 4.09 17.45 1.32
CA SER A 23 5.16 17.83 0.39
C SER A 23 6.45 18.35 1.10
N ASN A 24 6.63 17.99 2.36
CA ASN A 24 7.85 18.25 3.13
C ASN A 24 8.89 17.16 2.83
N TYR A 25 9.44 17.21 1.61
CA TYR A 25 10.28 16.14 1.06
C TYR A 25 11.58 15.95 1.85
N LEU A 26 12.13 17.01 2.44
CA LEU A 26 13.34 16.92 3.26
C LEU A 26 13.11 16.04 4.49
N ASN A 27 12.11 16.37 5.29
CA ASN A 27 11.81 15.60 6.50
C ASN A 27 11.27 14.21 6.18
N ALA A 28 10.52 14.05 5.08
CA ALA A 28 10.04 12.76 4.61
C ALA A 28 11.22 11.82 4.29
N ARG A 29 12.21 12.31 3.52
CA ARG A 29 13.44 11.59 3.18
C ARG A 29 14.20 11.17 4.44
N ASP A 30 14.47 12.13 5.32
CA ASP A 30 15.31 11.90 6.49
C ASP A 30 14.66 10.93 7.48
N ALA A 31 13.34 10.97 7.63
CA ALA A 31 12.61 9.99 8.44
C ALA A 31 12.65 8.58 7.83
N ALA A 32 12.44 8.45 6.52
CA ALA A 32 12.53 7.16 5.83
C ALA A 32 13.96 6.59 5.88
N ASP A 33 14.97 7.44 5.67
CA ASP A 33 16.38 7.05 5.75
C ASP A 33 16.75 6.50 7.13
N GLN A 34 16.25 7.11 8.23
CA GLN A 34 16.46 6.59 9.58
C GLN A 34 15.84 5.19 9.78
N VAL A 35 14.68 4.93 9.19
CA VAL A 35 14.04 3.60 9.25
C VAL A 35 14.88 2.59 8.49
N ILE A 36 15.30 2.91 7.27
CA ILE A 36 16.12 2.01 6.44
C ILE A 36 17.47 1.72 7.12
N LYS A 37 18.16 2.75 7.60
CA LYS A 37 19.45 2.62 8.31
C LYS A 37 19.39 1.91 9.65
N SER A 38 18.19 1.66 10.17
CA SER A 38 18.05 0.87 11.40
C SER A 38 18.48 -0.59 11.22
N ASP A 39 18.50 -1.06 9.99
CA ASP A 39 18.82 -2.43 9.58
C ASP A 39 17.95 -3.51 10.26
N LYS A 40 16.80 -3.07 10.78
CA LYS A 40 15.83 -3.96 11.42
C LYS A 40 14.88 -4.62 10.42
N TYR A 41 14.71 -4.01 9.26
CA TYR A 41 13.72 -4.42 8.26
C TYR A 41 14.40 -4.64 6.91
N ASN A 42 14.00 -5.68 6.21
CA ASN A 42 14.57 -6.05 4.93
C ASN A 42 13.50 -6.52 3.96
N MET A 43 13.69 -6.32 2.67
CA MET A 43 12.81 -6.85 1.65
C MET A 43 12.81 -8.38 1.68
N ASN A 44 11.64 -9.00 1.62
CA ASN A 44 11.54 -10.46 1.46
C ASN A 44 11.96 -10.87 0.04
N ALA A 45 12.54 -12.04 -0.09
CA ALA A 45 12.92 -12.60 -1.39
C ALA A 45 11.72 -12.97 -2.28
N SER A 46 10.54 -13.18 -1.69
CA SER A 46 9.29 -13.45 -2.40
C SER A 46 8.30 -12.31 -2.25
N VAL A 47 7.65 -11.92 -3.33
CA VAL A 47 6.57 -10.92 -3.33
C VAL A 47 5.36 -11.36 -2.49
N ARG A 48 5.22 -12.66 -2.24
CA ARG A 48 4.12 -13.25 -1.45
C ARG A 48 4.39 -13.25 0.04
N ALA A 49 5.66 -13.31 0.45
CA ALA A 49 6.03 -13.64 1.82
C ALA A 49 5.39 -12.72 2.86
N VAL A 50 5.31 -11.42 2.60
CA VAL A 50 4.73 -10.43 3.52
C VAL A 50 3.22 -10.59 3.72
N PHE A 51 2.53 -11.21 2.76
CA PHE A 51 1.07 -11.43 2.82
C PHE A 51 0.71 -12.85 3.26
N ASP A 52 1.59 -13.82 3.02
CA ASP A 52 1.36 -15.23 3.37
C ASP A 52 1.89 -15.58 4.76
N ASN A 53 2.81 -14.78 5.31
CA ASN A 53 3.39 -14.99 6.64
C ASN A 53 3.13 -13.79 7.54
N LYS A 54 3.25 -14.01 8.84
CA LYS A 54 3.07 -12.97 9.87
C LYS A 54 4.43 -12.45 10.33
N ASN A 55 4.51 -11.17 10.63
CA ASN A 55 5.66 -10.55 11.27
C ASN A 55 6.99 -10.82 10.52
N THR A 56 6.93 -10.68 9.19
CA THR A 56 8.13 -10.82 8.35
C THR A 56 9.07 -9.63 8.51
N ASN A 57 10.32 -9.78 8.10
CA ASN A 57 11.29 -8.68 8.14
C ASN A 57 10.91 -7.49 7.24
N GLU A 58 10.00 -7.68 6.29
CA GLU A 58 9.51 -6.59 5.43
C GLU A 58 8.50 -5.68 6.14
N SER A 59 7.81 -6.19 7.15
CA SER A 59 6.77 -5.45 7.87
C SER A 59 7.38 -4.61 9.00
N ILE A 60 7.13 -3.30 8.97
CA ILE A 60 7.48 -2.38 10.05
C ILE A 60 6.40 -2.43 11.14
N PHE A 61 5.15 -2.52 10.74
CA PHE A 61 4.01 -2.66 11.65
C PHE A 61 2.86 -3.41 11.00
N GLU A 62 2.28 -4.35 11.74
CA GLU A 62 1.13 -5.16 11.31
C GLU A 62 0.02 -5.15 12.36
N ILE A 63 -1.23 -5.11 11.90
CA ILE A 63 -2.37 -5.46 12.74
C ILE A 63 -2.36 -6.99 12.89
N GLN A 64 -2.24 -7.44 14.14
CA GLN A 64 -2.15 -8.87 14.43
C GLN A 64 -3.53 -9.51 14.37
N GLN A 65 -3.65 -10.59 13.62
CA GLN A 65 -4.87 -11.39 13.54
C GLN A 65 -4.53 -12.88 13.75
N ASN A 66 -5.51 -13.65 14.18
CA ASN A 66 -5.43 -15.09 14.28
C ASN A 66 -6.82 -15.70 14.05
N ASP A 67 -6.96 -17.01 14.13
CA ASP A 67 -8.22 -17.71 13.85
C ASP A 67 -9.35 -17.34 14.85
N GLN A 68 -9.01 -16.88 16.04
CA GLN A 68 -9.98 -16.45 17.05
C GLN A 68 -10.25 -14.95 17.04
N ASN A 69 -9.24 -14.15 16.71
CA ASN A 69 -9.29 -12.68 16.70
C ASN A 69 -9.00 -12.16 15.28
N ASN A 70 -10.03 -12.02 14.50
CA ASN A 70 -10.00 -11.47 13.13
C ASN A 70 -11.37 -10.88 12.79
N ALA A 71 -11.47 -10.15 11.69
CA ALA A 71 -12.73 -9.56 11.25
C ALA A 71 -13.73 -10.61 10.70
N GLY A 72 -13.27 -11.83 10.42
CA GLY A 72 -14.11 -12.91 9.89
C GLY A 72 -14.88 -12.50 8.64
N THR A 73 -16.18 -12.76 8.64
CA THR A 73 -17.10 -12.37 7.58
C THR A 73 -17.72 -10.99 7.77
N ALA A 74 -17.28 -10.24 8.79
CA ALA A 74 -17.76 -8.88 9.05
C ALA A 74 -17.40 -7.91 7.92
N ASN A 75 -18.15 -6.81 7.83
CA ASN A 75 -18.03 -5.85 6.74
C ASN A 75 -16.74 -5.00 6.76
N ASP A 76 -15.85 -5.20 7.71
CA ASP A 76 -14.57 -4.50 7.87
C ASP A 76 -13.34 -5.38 7.57
N GLY A 77 -13.57 -6.66 7.22
CA GLY A 77 -12.50 -7.60 6.91
C GLY A 77 -11.92 -7.46 5.50
N MET A 78 -10.62 -7.33 5.36
CA MET A 78 -9.95 -7.24 4.05
C MET A 78 -10.25 -8.47 3.18
N ALA A 79 -10.11 -9.66 3.72
CA ALA A 79 -10.42 -10.89 2.98
C ALA A 79 -11.90 -10.98 2.60
N THR A 80 -12.82 -10.43 3.41
CA THR A 80 -14.24 -10.40 3.09
C THR A 80 -14.53 -9.65 1.80
N PHE A 81 -13.91 -8.50 1.60
CA PHE A 81 -14.10 -7.70 0.39
C PHE A 81 -13.31 -8.21 -0.80
N PHE A 82 -12.04 -8.53 -0.59
CA PHE A 82 -11.09 -8.79 -1.68
C PHE A 82 -11.05 -10.24 -2.14
N ALA A 83 -11.39 -11.22 -1.27
CA ALA A 83 -11.30 -12.61 -1.65
C ALA A 83 -12.60 -13.15 -2.31
N SER A 84 -12.42 -14.10 -3.21
CA SER A 84 -13.48 -14.96 -3.77
C SER A 84 -12.93 -16.38 -3.90
N LEU A 85 -12.72 -17.03 -2.73
CA LEU A 85 -12.26 -18.40 -2.59
C LEU A 85 -13.36 -19.25 -1.91
N PRO A 86 -13.34 -20.57 -2.02
CA PRO A 86 -14.31 -21.42 -1.32
C PRO A 86 -14.30 -21.13 0.19
N GLY A 87 -15.43 -20.64 0.72
CA GLY A 87 -15.58 -20.30 2.14
C GLY A 87 -14.89 -18.99 2.58
N ILE A 88 -14.22 -18.26 1.70
CA ILE A 88 -13.51 -17.03 2.05
C ILE A 88 -13.90 -15.90 1.10
N GLY A 89 -14.44 -14.83 1.69
CA GLY A 89 -14.75 -13.58 1.01
C GLY A 89 -16.01 -13.60 0.13
N ARG A 90 -16.50 -12.42 -0.16
CA ARG A 90 -17.69 -12.17 -0.98
C ARG A 90 -17.34 -11.78 -2.42
N GLY A 91 -16.06 -11.47 -2.70
CA GLY A 91 -15.61 -11.02 -4.01
C GLY A 91 -16.24 -9.68 -4.42
N ASP A 92 -16.36 -8.74 -3.49
CA ASP A 92 -16.99 -7.44 -3.78
C ASP A 92 -16.08 -6.57 -4.63
N VAL A 93 -14.75 -6.64 -4.44
CA VAL A 93 -13.76 -5.85 -5.16
C VAL A 93 -13.13 -6.67 -6.28
N ARG A 94 -13.71 -6.54 -7.47
CA ARG A 94 -13.15 -7.15 -8.70
C ARG A 94 -12.06 -6.25 -9.27
N ILE A 95 -11.01 -6.86 -9.79
CA ILE A 95 -9.86 -6.14 -10.34
C ILE A 95 -10.03 -6.02 -11.86
N SER A 96 -9.73 -4.83 -12.39
CA SER A 96 -9.70 -4.62 -13.84
C SER A 96 -8.53 -5.37 -14.47
N SER A 97 -8.81 -6.13 -15.52
CA SER A 97 -7.77 -6.78 -16.31
C SER A 97 -6.79 -5.78 -16.94
N SER A 98 -7.24 -4.59 -17.30
CA SER A 98 -6.37 -3.53 -17.82
C SER A 98 -5.31 -3.10 -16.81
N PHE A 99 -5.67 -3.02 -15.51
CA PHE A 99 -4.71 -2.74 -14.46
C PHE A 99 -3.65 -3.85 -14.33
N VAL A 100 -4.08 -5.10 -14.27
CA VAL A 100 -3.13 -6.24 -14.18
C VAL A 100 -2.25 -6.34 -15.42
N ASN A 101 -2.80 -6.04 -16.60
CA ASN A 101 -2.04 -6.00 -17.86
C ASN A 101 -1.08 -4.80 -17.98
N SER A 102 -1.17 -3.80 -17.10
CA SER A 102 -0.18 -2.72 -17.04
C SER A 102 1.15 -3.11 -16.39
N TYR A 103 1.16 -4.20 -15.62
CA TYR A 103 2.42 -4.81 -15.16
C TYR A 103 3.18 -5.44 -16.33
N ASN A 104 4.50 -5.50 -16.22
CA ASN A 104 5.30 -6.31 -17.13
C ASN A 104 4.83 -7.77 -17.08
N ALA A 105 4.81 -8.44 -18.23
CA ALA A 105 4.32 -9.82 -18.33
C ALA A 105 5.09 -10.81 -17.44
N ASN A 106 6.38 -10.53 -17.21
CA ASN A 106 7.27 -11.37 -16.41
C ASN A 106 7.31 -10.96 -14.92
N ASP A 107 6.59 -9.91 -14.52
CA ASP A 107 6.58 -9.46 -13.14
C ASP A 107 5.90 -10.50 -12.24
N LEU A 108 6.63 -11.02 -11.26
CA LEU A 108 6.10 -11.99 -10.31
C LEU A 108 4.92 -11.43 -9.50
N ARG A 109 4.85 -10.12 -9.29
CA ARG A 109 3.69 -9.48 -8.65
C ARG A 109 2.42 -9.63 -9.50
N ARG A 110 2.55 -9.52 -10.83
CA ARG A 110 1.44 -9.78 -11.75
C ARG A 110 0.96 -11.22 -11.66
N ILE A 111 1.88 -12.15 -11.53
CA ILE A 111 1.61 -13.58 -11.56
C ILE A 111 1.04 -14.07 -10.22
N GLU A 112 1.60 -13.56 -9.11
CA GLU A 112 1.34 -14.10 -7.78
C GLU A 112 0.33 -13.32 -6.96
N TRP A 113 0.13 -12.02 -7.25
CA TRP A 113 -0.81 -11.18 -6.49
C TRP A 113 -2.23 -11.16 -7.05
N TYR A 114 -2.46 -11.78 -8.20
CA TYR A 114 -3.78 -11.80 -8.82
C TYR A 114 -4.19 -13.22 -9.15
N TYR A 115 -5.49 -13.52 -9.04
CA TYR A 115 -6.03 -14.84 -9.32
C TYR A 115 -7.47 -14.76 -9.83
N ILE A 116 -7.91 -15.82 -10.51
CA ILE A 116 -9.31 -15.98 -10.90
C ILE A 116 -10.08 -16.60 -9.72
N GLY A 117 -11.11 -15.92 -9.26
CA GLY A 117 -11.93 -16.37 -8.13
C GLY A 117 -12.67 -17.68 -8.42
N THR A 118 -12.80 -18.49 -7.39
CA THR A 118 -13.52 -19.78 -7.42
C THR A 118 -14.59 -19.89 -6.33
N GLY A 119 -14.77 -18.83 -5.54
CA GLY A 119 -15.71 -18.74 -4.43
C GLY A 119 -17.04 -18.08 -4.81
N ALA A 120 -17.47 -17.10 -4.00
CA ALA A 120 -18.80 -16.49 -4.10
C ALA A 120 -19.09 -15.84 -5.48
N ARG A 121 -18.08 -15.33 -6.16
CA ARG A 121 -18.21 -14.72 -7.51
C ARG A 121 -17.11 -15.22 -8.43
N PRO A 122 -17.24 -16.46 -8.94
CA PRO A 122 -16.22 -17.11 -9.74
C PRO A 122 -16.01 -16.45 -11.09
N GLY A 123 -14.86 -16.73 -11.70
CA GLY A 123 -14.54 -16.28 -13.06
C GLY A 123 -14.06 -14.82 -13.16
N ASN A 124 -14.09 -14.04 -12.08
CA ASN A 124 -13.57 -12.70 -12.05
C ASN A 124 -12.14 -12.66 -11.48
N LEU A 125 -11.41 -11.58 -11.75
CA LEU A 125 -10.04 -11.37 -11.27
C LEU A 125 -10.05 -10.69 -9.90
N TYR A 126 -9.24 -11.20 -8.98
CA TYR A 126 -9.15 -10.74 -7.59
C TYR A 126 -7.72 -10.50 -7.13
N CYS A 127 -7.58 -9.65 -6.10
CA CYS A 127 -6.31 -9.40 -5.43
C CYS A 127 -5.97 -10.54 -4.46
N GLY A 128 -4.82 -11.16 -4.67
CA GLY A 128 -4.34 -12.25 -3.85
C GLY A 128 -3.56 -11.84 -2.60
N LYS A 129 -3.38 -10.53 -2.34
CA LYS A 129 -2.77 -10.06 -1.09
C LYS A 129 -3.62 -10.38 0.14
N TRP A 130 -4.95 -10.43 -0.02
CA TRP A 130 -5.93 -10.57 1.05
C TRP A 130 -6.77 -11.85 0.84
N LYS A 131 -6.27 -12.99 1.28
CA LYS A 131 -6.88 -14.31 1.02
C LYS A 131 -7.26 -15.11 2.26
N SER A 132 -6.95 -14.61 3.47
CA SER A 132 -7.25 -15.31 4.72
C SER A 132 -7.82 -14.35 5.75
N PHE A 133 -8.80 -14.82 6.52
CA PHE A 133 -9.35 -14.04 7.64
C PHE A 133 -8.34 -13.86 8.76
N SER A 134 -7.45 -14.81 8.97
CA SER A 134 -6.48 -14.81 10.07
C SER A 134 -5.10 -14.25 9.67
N GLN A 135 -4.91 -13.80 8.42
CA GLN A 135 -3.64 -13.17 8.05
C GLN A 135 -3.49 -11.81 8.74
N ASN A 136 -2.27 -11.48 9.12
CA ASN A 136 -1.96 -10.14 9.60
C ASN A 136 -2.15 -9.11 8.48
N LEU A 137 -2.42 -7.86 8.87
CA LEU A 137 -2.54 -6.76 7.91
C LEU A 137 -1.30 -5.86 8.03
N PRO A 138 -0.33 -5.95 7.11
CA PRO A 138 0.78 -5.00 7.02
C PRO A 138 0.25 -3.58 6.81
N VAL A 139 0.52 -2.70 7.77
CA VAL A 139 0.08 -1.29 7.74
C VAL A 139 1.15 -0.40 7.12
N VAL A 140 2.42 -0.73 7.39
CA VAL A 140 3.57 -0.08 6.78
C VAL A 140 4.69 -1.09 6.60
N ARG A 141 5.29 -1.08 5.41
CA ARG A 141 6.36 -1.99 4.99
C ARG A 141 7.62 -1.21 4.61
N ILE A 142 8.78 -1.86 4.74
CA ILE A 142 10.05 -1.24 4.36
C ILE A 142 10.07 -0.85 2.87
N ALA A 143 9.35 -1.59 2.02
CA ALA A 143 9.16 -1.26 0.60
C ALA A 143 8.66 0.18 0.41
N GLU A 144 7.75 0.65 1.26
CA GLU A 144 7.26 2.03 1.20
C GLU A 144 8.35 3.04 1.54
N MET A 145 9.24 2.73 2.46
CA MET A 145 10.34 3.62 2.86
C MET A 145 11.38 3.78 1.74
N TYR A 146 11.76 2.70 1.07
CA TYR A 146 12.63 2.77 -0.12
C TYR A 146 12.02 3.62 -1.22
N LEU A 147 10.76 3.37 -1.58
CA LEU A 147 10.05 4.13 -2.61
C LEU A 147 9.89 5.62 -2.24
N LEU A 148 9.66 5.90 -0.96
CA LEU A 148 9.55 7.27 -0.44
C LEU A 148 10.91 7.97 -0.50
N ARG A 149 12.00 7.32 -0.07
CA ARG A 149 13.36 7.89 -0.13
C ARG A 149 13.79 8.13 -1.57
N ALA A 150 13.53 7.19 -2.49
CA ALA A 150 13.78 7.36 -3.92
C ALA A 150 13.03 8.58 -4.50
N GLU A 151 11.72 8.69 -4.23
CA GLU A 151 10.91 9.82 -4.70
C GLU A 151 11.45 11.15 -4.17
N THR A 152 11.71 11.23 -2.88
CA THR A 152 12.14 12.48 -2.23
C THR A 152 13.56 12.88 -2.63
N ASN A 153 14.47 11.92 -2.81
CA ASN A 153 15.81 12.20 -3.34
C ASN A 153 15.74 12.79 -4.76
N ILE A 154 14.89 12.24 -5.65
CA ILE A 154 14.71 12.81 -7.00
C ILE A 154 14.15 14.23 -6.93
N ARG A 155 13.14 14.48 -6.09
CA ARG A 155 12.52 15.81 -5.96
C ARG A 155 13.46 16.86 -5.39
N LEU A 156 14.40 16.46 -4.54
CA LEU A 156 15.38 17.33 -3.92
C LEU A 156 16.70 17.43 -4.68
N GLY A 157 16.90 16.61 -5.71
CA GLY A 157 18.18 16.50 -6.41
C GLY A 157 19.30 15.96 -5.52
N THR A 158 19.00 15.01 -4.65
CA THR A 158 19.94 14.46 -3.65
C THR A 158 20.03 12.94 -3.71
N THR A 159 21.02 12.37 -3.03
CA THR A 159 21.24 10.93 -2.88
C THR A 159 21.50 10.57 -1.41
N VAL A 160 20.76 11.20 -0.50
CA VAL A 160 20.94 10.96 0.94
C VAL A 160 20.51 9.53 1.29
N GLY A 161 21.37 8.84 2.00
CA GLY A 161 21.19 7.43 2.36
C GLY A 161 21.60 6.48 1.25
N ASP A 162 21.06 6.64 0.07
CA ASP A 162 21.44 5.94 -1.16
C ASP A 162 20.89 6.64 -2.41
N THR A 163 21.25 6.14 -3.59
CA THR A 163 20.71 6.64 -4.85
C THR A 163 19.27 6.17 -5.08
N PRO A 164 18.43 6.93 -5.80
CA PRO A 164 17.09 6.47 -6.20
C PRO A 164 17.10 5.16 -7.00
N GLU A 165 18.17 4.89 -7.73
CA GLU A 165 18.39 3.65 -8.47
C GLU A 165 18.53 2.45 -7.52
N ASN A 166 19.36 2.58 -6.49
CA ASN A 166 19.57 1.52 -5.51
C ASN A 166 18.31 1.26 -4.67
N ASP A 167 17.63 2.32 -4.24
CA ASP A 167 16.34 2.19 -3.55
C ASP A 167 15.29 1.47 -4.40
N LEU A 168 15.24 1.78 -5.69
CA LEU A 168 14.33 1.13 -6.61
C LEU A 168 14.74 -0.31 -6.91
N ALA A 169 16.05 -0.61 -6.88
CA ALA A 169 16.59 -1.95 -7.07
C ALA A 169 16.20 -2.90 -5.92
N GLU A 170 16.03 -2.40 -4.70
CA GLU A 170 15.50 -3.20 -3.59
C GLU A 170 14.08 -3.70 -3.89
N ILE A 171 13.24 -2.87 -4.50
CA ILE A 171 11.87 -3.23 -4.88
C ILE A 171 11.85 -4.14 -6.09
N ARG A 172 12.63 -3.78 -7.12
CA ARG A 172 12.69 -4.46 -8.42
C ARG A 172 13.78 -5.54 -8.48
N ASN A 173 14.19 -6.05 -7.34
CA ASN A 173 15.18 -7.12 -7.28
C ASN A 173 14.80 -8.28 -8.23
N PRO A 174 15.67 -8.68 -9.16
CA PRO A 174 15.37 -9.72 -10.14
C PRO A 174 14.94 -11.06 -9.53
N ILE A 175 15.48 -11.42 -8.35
CA ILE A 175 15.09 -12.64 -7.62
C ILE A 175 13.64 -12.49 -7.12
N ARG A 176 13.29 -11.31 -6.61
CA ARG A 176 11.97 -11.04 -6.02
C ARG A 176 10.88 -10.83 -7.07
N THR A 177 11.16 -10.05 -8.11
CA THR A 177 10.14 -9.59 -9.07
C THR A 177 10.32 -10.13 -10.48
N ASN A 178 11.46 -10.76 -10.79
CA ASN A 178 11.85 -11.15 -12.14
C ASN A 178 11.91 -9.95 -13.11
N LEU A 179 12.26 -8.77 -12.61
CA LEU A 179 12.38 -7.55 -13.41
C LEU A 179 13.81 -7.01 -13.36
N PRO A 180 14.28 -6.41 -14.46
CA PRO A 180 15.57 -5.71 -14.44
C PRO A 180 15.50 -4.45 -13.58
N VAL A 181 16.64 -4.07 -13.03
CA VAL A 181 16.84 -2.78 -12.37
C VAL A 181 16.64 -1.64 -13.38
N ILE A 182 16.12 -0.52 -12.93
CA ILE A 182 16.00 0.70 -13.75
C ILE A 182 17.17 1.62 -13.37
N THR A 183 18.06 1.88 -14.32
CA THR A 183 19.17 2.81 -14.13
C THR A 183 18.70 4.27 -14.29
N ASN A 184 19.20 5.16 -13.45
CA ASN A 184 18.83 6.59 -13.44
C ASN A 184 17.30 6.82 -13.49
N PRO A 185 16.52 6.28 -12.54
CA PRO A 185 15.06 6.32 -12.61
C PRO A 185 14.53 7.75 -12.59
N THR A 186 13.56 8.01 -13.43
CA THR A 186 12.78 9.26 -13.42
C THR A 186 11.75 9.23 -12.28
N LEU A 187 11.27 10.40 -11.86
CA LEU A 187 10.19 10.50 -10.87
C LEU A 187 8.96 9.67 -11.28
N ASN A 188 8.58 9.73 -12.55
CA ASN A 188 7.42 8.97 -13.05
C ASN A 188 7.61 7.46 -12.94
N GLN A 189 8.82 6.97 -13.13
CA GLN A 189 9.12 5.54 -12.96
C GLN A 189 9.03 5.11 -11.48
N VAL A 190 9.53 5.93 -10.55
CA VAL A 190 9.39 5.66 -9.11
C VAL A 190 7.92 5.70 -8.68
N LEU A 191 7.15 6.67 -9.15
CA LEU A 191 5.70 6.75 -8.85
C LEU A 191 4.91 5.58 -9.45
N ALA A 192 5.28 5.13 -10.65
CA ALA A 192 4.68 3.95 -11.26
C ALA A 192 5.00 2.68 -10.46
N GLU A 193 6.27 2.52 -10.05
CA GLU A 193 6.69 1.40 -9.23
C GLU A 193 5.98 1.38 -7.86
N ARG A 194 5.80 2.56 -7.25
CA ARG A 194 5.01 2.71 -6.03
C ARG A 194 3.56 2.25 -6.25
N GLY A 195 2.96 2.61 -7.38
CA GLY A 195 1.61 2.17 -7.74
C GLY A 195 1.49 0.65 -7.90
N PHE A 196 2.52 0.00 -8.44
CA PHE A 196 2.55 -1.46 -8.59
C PHE A 196 2.81 -2.17 -7.25
N GLU A 197 3.80 -1.72 -6.50
CA GLU A 197 4.19 -2.38 -5.24
C GLU A 197 3.10 -2.26 -4.17
N LEU A 198 2.51 -1.09 -4.02
CA LEU A 198 1.55 -0.79 -2.96
C LEU A 198 0.07 -0.90 -3.42
N ALA A 199 -0.19 -1.54 -4.56
CA ALA A 199 -1.53 -1.76 -5.06
C ALA A 199 -2.40 -2.49 -4.02
N PHE A 200 -3.63 -2.01 -3.81
CA PHE A 200 -4.63 -2.56 -2.87
C PHE A 200 -4.23 -2.50 -1.38
N GLU A 201 -3.32 -1.60 -1.02
CA GLU A 201 -2.91 -1.32 0.36
C GLU A 201 -3.39 0.08 0.84
N GLY A 202 -4.37 0.68 0.17
CA GLY A 202 -4.99 1.94 0.59
C GLY A 202 -4.28 3.23 0.15
N PHE A 203 -3.19 3.15 -0.63
CA PHE A 203 -2.38 4.32 -0.95
C PHE A 203 -2.89 5.21 -2.08
N LYS A 204 -3.59 4.64 -3.05
CA LYS A 204 -3.84 5.31 -4.34
C LYS A 204 -4.61 6.61 -4.22
N ILE A 205 -5.63 6.69 -3.38
CA ILE A 205 -6.41 7.91 -3.18
C ILE A 205 -5.56 9.06 -2.62
N HIS A 206 -4.67 8.74 -1.68
CA HIS A 206 -3.76 9.72 -1.09
C HIS A 206 -2.75 10.24 -2.10
N GLU A 207 -2.26 9.37 -3.01
CA GLU A 207 -1.36 9.78 -4.10
C GLU A 207 -2.07 10.68 -5.12
N ILE A 208 -3.29 10.33 -5.54
CA ILE A 208 -4.08 11.15 -6.44
C ILE A 208 -4.23 12.56 -5.88
N LYS A 209 -4.60 12.69 -4.60
CA LYS A 209 -4.76 13.98 -3.93
C LYS A 209 -3.44 14.74 -3.80
N ARG A 210 -2.39 14.08 -3.35
CA ARG A 210 -1.05 14.67 -3.16
C ARG A 210 -0.45 15.16 -4.48
N LEU A 211 -0.59 14.36 -5.54
CA LEU A 211 -0.03 14.66 -6.86
C LEU A 211 -0.97 15.50 -7.73
N LYS A 212 -2.15 15.85 -7.23
CA LYS A 212 -3.20 16.59 -7.95
C LYS A 212 -3.55 15.94 -9.29
N GLN A 213 -3.63 14.61 -9.31
CA GLN A 213 -3.95 13.83 -10.50
C GLN A 213 -5.45 13.68 -10.68
N SER A 214 -5.89 13.52 -11.93
CA SER A 214 -7.26 13.11 -12.22
C SER A 214 -7.37 11.59 -12.14
N PHE A 215 -8.55 11.10 -11.76
CA PHE A 215 -8.89 9.68 -11.71
C PHE A 215 -10.24 9.45 -12.36
N SER A 216 -10.28 8.65 -13.42
CA SER A 216 -11.50 8.50 -14.23
C SER A 216 -12.01 9.87 -14.68
N ASN A 217 -13.25 10.19 -14.38
CA ASN A 217 -13.89 11.49 -14.71
C ASN A 217 -13.79 12.52 -13.57
N TYR A 218 -13.03 12.22 -12.50
CA TYR A 218 -12.93 13.07 -11.32
C TYR A 218 -11.57 13.76 -11.25
N THR A 219 -11.56 14.98 -10.77
CA THR A 219 -10.35 15.70 -10.40
C THR A 219 -9.95 15.38 -8.95
N TRP A 220 -8.70 15.64 -8.57
CA TRP A 220 -8.14 15.31 -7.27
C TRP A 220 -8.90 15.89 -6.06
N ASN A 221 -9.66 16.97 -6.26
CA ASN A 221 -10.40 17.70 -5.24
C ASN A 221 -11.92 17.57 -5.37
N ASP A 222 -12.40 16.67 -6.21
CA ASP A 222 -13.85 16.41 -6.32
C ASP A 222 -14.42 15.88 -5.00
N ASN A 223 -15.62 16.34 -4.66
CA ASN A 223 -16.31 16.00 -3.41
C ASN A 223 -16.49 14.49 -3.24
N ILE A 224 -16.75 13.75 -4.32
CA ILE A 224 -16.89 12.28 -4.29
C ILE A 224 -15.64 11.54 -3.78
N LEU A 225 -14.47 12.18 -3.76
CA LEU A 225 -13.23 11.62 -3.22
C LEU A 225 -13.08 11.86 -1.70
N VAL A 226 -14.13 12.35 -1.04
CA VAL A 226 -14.22 12.49 0.42
C VAL A 226 -15.40 11.67 0.90
N PHE A 227 -15.26 10.91 1.96
CA PHE A 227 -16.40 10.19 2.54
C PHE A 227 -17.34 11.14 3.26
N PRO A 228 -18.66 10.87 3.23
CA PRO A 228 -19.59 11.60 4.07
C PRO A 228 -19.29 11.35 5.55
N ILE A 229 -19.58 12.35 6.38
CA ILE A 229 -19.61 12.15 7.83
C ILE A 229 -20.89 11.34 8.15
N PRO A 230 -20.81 10.30 8.99
CA PRO A 230 -22.02 9.55 9.36
C PRO A 230 -23.12 10.48 9.89
N GLN A 231 -24.34 10.33 9.39
CA GLN A 231 -25.44 11.24 9.73
C GLN A 231 -25.70 11.31 11.25
N ILE A 232 -25.51 10.18 11.94
CA ILE A 232 -25.65 10.11 13.40
C ILE A 232 -24.70 11.08 14.12
N GLU A 233 -23.49 11.30 13.60
CA GLU A 233 -22.52 12.23 14.18
C GLU A 233 -22.93 13.70 13.92
N VAL A 234 -23.45 13.97 12.73
CA VAL A 234 -23.96 15.30 12.37
C VAL A 234 -25.16 15.64 13.27
N ASP A 235 -26.09 14.72 13.44
CA ASP A 235 -27.30 14.92 14.25
C ASP A 235 -26.96 15.08 15.76
N ALA A 236 -26.01 14.28 16.26
CA ALA A 236 -25.60 14.33 17.68
C ALA A 236 -24.95 15.68 18.06
N THR A 237 -24.37 16.40 17.11
CA THR A 237 -23.70 17.68 17.37
C THR A 237 -24.62 18.90 17.20
N SER A 238 -25.93 18.70 16.91
CA SER A 238 -26.91 19.76 16.76
C SER A 238 -26.48 20.89 15.79
N GLY A 239 -25.82 20.52 14.70
CA GLY A 239 -25.39 21.43 13.63
C GLY A 239 -24.01 22.08 13.84
N ILE A 240 -23.25 21.69 14.87
CA ILE A 240 -21.85 22.12 15.03
C ILE A 240 -20.95 21.42 13.99
N LEU A 241 -21.16 20.12 13.78
CA LEU A 241 -20.48 19.35 12.77
C LEU A 241 -21.27 19.47 11.46
N LEU A 242 -20.66 20.09 10.47
CA LEU A 242 -21.25 20.23 9.12
C LEU A 242 -20.82 19.06 8.25
N GLN A 243 -21.75 18.58 7.45
CA GLN A 243 -21.48 17.54 6.45
C GLN A 243 -20.44 18.00 5.42
N ASN A 244 -19.65 17.07 4.89
CA ASN A 244 -18.72 17.35 3.79
C ASN A 244 -19.50 17.83 2.54
N PRO A 245 -18.92 18.76 1.74
CA PRO A 245 -19.58 19.24 0.53
C PRO A 245 -19.94 18.10 -0.43
N GLY A 246 -21.18 18.11 -0.92
CA GLY A 246 -21.68 17.11 -1.87
C GLY A 246 -22.53 15.98 -1.25
N TYR A 247 -22.78 16.06 0.07
CA TYR A 247 -23.60 15.08 0.80
C TYR A 247 -24.72 15.76 1.58
#